data_811c70c6977954858ef227758ee10573
#
_entry.id   811c70c6977954858ef227758ee10573
#
_cell.length_a   1.000
_cell.length_b   1.000
_cell.length_c   1.000
_cell.angle_alpha   90.00
_cell.angle_beta   90.00
_cell.angle_gamma   90.00
#
_symmetry.space_group_name_H-M   'P 1'
#
loop_
_entity.id
_entity.type
_entity.pdbx_description
1 polymer ?
#
loop_
_entity_poly.entity_id
_entity_poly.type
_entity_poly.pdbx_seq_one_letter_code
_entity_poly.pdbx_strand_id
1 'polypeptide(L)'
;MKVTILHTIVNDKRQALIARKALQPLSSFIDAVVPAKRNFYQALEAKHPVFILECKKASPSKGLIRADFDPATIAKTYQPYAAAISVLTDEKYFQGDFTYLQQVSDAVHQPVLCKDFFIDEYQIYLARYHQADAILLMLSVLDDEQYIALAAVAHQLNMGVLTEVISDEEVARAIKLNARVVGDQ
;
A
#
# COMPACT_ATOMS: atom_id res chain seq x y z
N MET A 1 -20.20 13.19 -17.26
CA MET A 1 -19.38 13.00 -16.04
C MET A 1 -17.93 13.17 -16.42
N LYS A 2 -17.18 14.11 -15.79
CA LYS A 2 -15.73 14.18 -16.01
C LYS A 2 -15.10 12.93 -15.42
N VAL A 3 -14.44 12.11 -16.25
CA VAL A 3 -13.63 10.96 -15.79
C VAL A 3 -12.46 11.57 -15.02
N THR A 4 -12.36 11.27 -13.72
CA THR A 4 -11.23 11.72 -12.92
C THR A 4 -10.02 10.87 -13.23
N ILE A 5 -8.81 11.39 -13.01
CA ILE A 5 -7.57 10.62 -13.17
C ILE A 5 -7.60 9.33 -12.33
N LEU A 6 -8.22 9.38 -11.15
CA LEU A 6 -8.37 8.22 -10.28
C LEU A 6 -9.19 7.09 -10.91
N HIS A 7 -10.32 7.42 -11.58
CA HIS A 7 -11.11 6.43 -12.31
C HIS A 7 -10.30 5.76 -13.42
N THR A 8 -9.50 6.54 -14.14
CA THR A 8 -8.62 6.02 -15.20
C THR A 8 -7.59 5.06 -14.61
N ILE A 9 -6.93 5.44 -13.51
CA ILE A 9 -5.94 4.61 -12.82
C ILE A 9 -6.57 3.30 -12.35
N VAL A 10 -7.74 3.35 -11.71
CA VAL A 10 -8.43 2.15 -11.21
C VAL A 10 -8.85 1.21 -12.35
N ASN A 11 -9.34 1.75 -13.47
CA ASN A 11 -9.68 0.93 -14.63
C ASN A 11 -8.45 0.25 -15.24
N ASP A 12 -7.34 0.98 -15.38
CA ASP A 12 -6.08 0.41 -15.84
C ASP A 12 -5.56 -0.67 -14.87
N LYS A 13 -5.69 -0.44 -13.57
CA LYS A 13 -5.33 -1.43 -12.55
C LYS A 13 -6.15 -2.71 -12.70
N ARG A 14 -7.46 -2.64 -12.95
CA ARG A 14 -8.30 -3.82 -13.20
C ARG A 14 -7.78 -4.64 -14.39
N GLN A 15 -7.45 -3.97 -15.50
CA GLN A 15 -6.91 -4.66 -16.67
C GLN A 15 -5.54 -5.28 -16.40
N ALA A 16 -4.65 -4.55 -15.73
CA ALA A 16 -3.33 -5.06 -15.35
C ALA A 16 -3.42 -6.29 -14.44
N LEU A 17 -4.39 -6.32 -13.51
CA LEU A 17 -4.61 -7.46 -12.61
C LEU A 17 -5.09 -8.71 -13.35
N ILE A 18 -5.94 -8.58 -14.36
CA ILE A 18 -6.37 -9.71 -15.19
C ILE A 18 -5.15 -10.39 -15.83
N ALA A 19 -4.27 -9.59 -16.45
CA ALA A 19 -3.05 -10.10 -17.08
C ALA A 19 -2.08 -10.70 -16.05
N ARG A 20 -1.89 -10.04 -14.91
CA ARG A 20 -1.00 -10.53 -13.85
C ARG A 20 -1.49 -11.84 -13.25
N LYS A 21 -2.79 -11.98 -12.94
CA LYS A 21 -3.38 -13.22 -12.43
C LYS A 21 -3.23 -14.40 -13.39
N ALA A 22 -3.26 -14.13 -14.71
CA ALA A 22 -3.03 -15.16 -15.72
C ALA A 22 -1.57 -15.62 -15.76
N LEU A 23 -0.61 -14.69 -15.58
CA LEU A 23 0.83 -15.00 -15.60
C LEU A 23 1.33 -15.58 -14.27
N GLN A 24 0.80 -15.10 -13.16
CA GLN A 24 1.17 -15.50 -11.80
C GLN A 24 -0.09 -15.70 -10.96
N PRO A 25 -0.81 -16.80 -11.12
CA PRO A 25 -2.02 -17.07 -10.35
C PRO A 25 -1.72 -17.17 -8.86
N LEU A 26 -2.69 -16.82 -7.99
CA LEU A 26 -2.55 -16.87 -6.54
C LEU A 26 -2.07 -18.23 -6.05
N SER A 27 -2.58 -19.31 -6.65
CA SER A 27 -2.16 -20.69 -6.33
C SER A 27 -0.66 -20.95 -6.54
N SER A 28 0.03 -20.15 -7.34
CA SER A 28 1.46 -20.33 -7.59
C SER A 28 2.36 -19.80 -6.46
N PHE A 29 1.84 -18.99 -5.55
CA PHE A 29 2.63 -18.40 -4.47
C PHE A 29 1.94 -18.36 -3.10
N ILE A 30 0.65 -18.72 -2.99
CA ILE A 30 -0.12 -18.61 -1.73
C ILE A 30 0.53 -19.38 -0.58
N ASP A 31 1.14 -20.55 -0.85
CA ASP A 31 1.78 -21.38 0.17
C ASP A 31 3.07 -20.74 0.75
N ALA A 32 3.64 -19.76 0.05
CA ALA A 32 4.79 -18.99 0.51
C ALA A 32 4.41 -17.71 1.25
N VAL A 33 3.12 -17.36 1.28
CA VAL A 33 2.62 -16.18 1.99
C VAL A 33 2.52 -16.49 3.49
N VAL A 34 3.31 -15.79 4.29
CA VAL A 34 3.29 -15.92 5.76
C VAL A 34 2.84 -14.61 6.40
N PRO A 35 2.11 -14.65 7.53
CA PRO A 35 1.67 -13.43 8.21
C PRO A 35 2.83 -12.49 8.55
N ALA A 36 2.54 -11.19 8.55
CA ALA A 36 3.51 -10.16 8.90
C ALA A 36 3.93 -10.29 10.37
N LYS A 37 5.23 -10.05 10.63
CA LYS A 37 5.80 -10.05 11.99
C LYS A 37 6.02 -8.64 12.52
N ARG A 38 6.15 -7.64 11.63
CA ARG A 38 6.31 -6.23 12.00
C ARG A 38 4.92 -5.62 12.14
N ASN A 39 4.65 -5.03 13.31
CA ASN A 39 3.32 -4.49 13.62
C ASN A 39 3.24 -3.02 13.20
N PHE A 40 2.55 -2.75 12.10
CA PHE A 40 2.35 -1.41 11.56
C PHE A 40 1.59 -0.50 12.55
N TYR A 41 0.52 -1.01 13.16
CA TYR A 41 -0.28 -0.22 14.12
C TYR A 41 0.54 0.17 15.34
N GLN A 42 1.28 -0.77 15.92
CA GLN A 42 2.13 -0.51 17.07
C GLN A 42 3.25 0.47 16.76
N ALA A 43 3.82 0.41 15.55
CA ALA A 43 4.88 1.34 15.14
C ALA A 43 4.41 2.80 15.08
N LEU A 44 3.10 3.03 14.88
CA LEU A 44 2.51 4.36 14.83
C LEU A 44 1.99 4.83 16.20
N GLU A 45 1.95 3.95 17.22
CA GLU A 45 1.53 4.32 18.56
C GLU A 45 2.69 5.05 19.28
N ALA A 46 2.60 6.37 19.37
CA ALA A 46 3.57 7.20 20.06
C ALA A 46 2.88 8.41 20.71
N LYS A 47 3.50 8.94 21.77
CA LYS A 47 3.02 10.16 22.46
C LYS A 47 3.38 11.46 21.71
N HIS A 48 4.16 11.35 20.64
CA HIS A 48 4.62 12.45 19.80
C HIS A 48 4.37 12.08 18.34
N PRO A 49 4.34 13.07 17.42
CA PRO A 49 4.24 12.80 15.98
C PRO A 49 5.35 11.87 15.50
N VAL A 50 4.97 10.91 14.65
CA VAL A 50 5.88 9.99 13.98
C VAL A 50 5.70 10.11 12.47
N PHE A 51 6.69 9.66 11.70
CA PHE A 51 6.70 9.83 10.25
C PHE A 51 6.56 8.48 9.54
N ILE A 52 5.71 8.48 8.50
CA ILE A 52 5.76 7.48 7.43
C ILE A 52 6.47 8.16 6.28
N LEU A 53 7.67 7.68 5.91
CA LEU A 53 8.47 8.27 4.83
C LEU A 53 8.36 7.42 3.56
N GLU A 54 8.25 8.09 2.41
CA GLU A 54 7.85 7.45 1.16
C GLU A 54 9.01 7.32 0.17
N CYS A 55 9.20 6.11 -0.36
CA CYS A 55 10.05 5.81 -1.51
C CYS A 55 9.21 5.91 -2.80
N LYS A 56 9.42 6.98 -3.57
CA LYS A 56 8.67 7.28 -4.79
C LYS A 56 9.59 7.67 -5.95
N LYS A 57 9.51 6.91 -7.05
CA LYS A 57 10.31 7.15 -8.25
C LYS A 57 9.69 8.18 -9.18
N ALA A 58 8.38 8.12 -9.36
CA ALA A 58 7.61 8.98 -10.26
C ALA A 58 6.20 9.23 -9.72
N SER A 59 5.50 10.21 -10.27
CA SER A 59 4.08 10.46 -10.01
C SER A 59 3.38 11.04 -11.23
N PRO A 60 2.04 10.90 -11.34
CA PRO A 60 1.28 11.47 -12.46
C PRO A 60 1.43 12.98 -12.59
N SER A 61 1.56 13.70 -11.47
CA SER A 61 1.63 15.17 -11.45
C SER A 61 3.03 15.71 -11.71
N LYS A 62 4.09 14.96 -11.38
CA LYS A 62 5.50 15.40 -11.47
C LYS A 62 6.35 14.61 -12.47
N GLY A 63 5.79 13.55 -13.06
CA GLY A 63 6.56 12.65 -13.91
C GLY A 63 7.68 11.95 -13.13
N LEU A 64 8.82 11.74 -13.78
CA LEU A 64 10.00 11.13 -13.15
C LEU A 64 10.59 12.09 -12.11
N ILE A 65 10.62 11.64 -10.84
CA ILE A 65 11.16 12.39 -9.70
C ILE A 65 12.64 12.05 -9.49
N ARG A 66 12.96 10.75 -9.64
CA ARG A 66 14.31 10.25 -9.37
C ARG A 66 14.71 9.17 -10.37
N ALA A 67 15.64 9.48 -11.26
CA ALA A 67 16.12 8.54 -12.28
C ALA A 67 16.98 7.41 -11.66
N ASP A 68 17.83 7.75 -10.70
CA ASP A 68 18.71 6.86 -9.94
C ASP A 68 18.00 6.25 -8.72
N PHE A 69 16.82 5.71 -8.93
CA PHE A 69 15.96 5.21 -7.84
C PHE A 69 16.50 3.87 -7.29
N ASP A 70 17.03 3.94 -6.09
CA ASP A 70 17.39 2.78 -5.26
C ASP A 70 16.59 2.81 -3.95
N PRO A 71 15.49 2.04 -3.86
CA PRO A 71 14.59 2.09 -2.72
C PRO A 71 15.26 1.61 -1.42
N ALA A 72 16.19 0.67 -1.48
CA ALA A 72 16.91 0.17 -0.30
C ALA A 72 17.81 1.27 0.31
N THR A 73 18.55 2.00 -0.51
CA THR A 73 19.40 3.11 -0.06
C THR A 73 18.56 4.27 0.50
N ILE A 74 17.43 4.59 -0.17
CA ILE A 74 16.51 5.63 0.31
C ILE A 74 15.93 5.21 1.67
N ALA A 75 15.46 3.98 1.81
CA ALA A 75 14.89 3.46 3.06
C ALA A 75 15.90 3.48 4.21
N LYS A 76 17.15 3.11 3.97
CA LYS A 76 18.23 3.21 4.98
C LYS A 76 18.45 4.65 5.46
N THR A 77 18.34 5.62 4.57
CA THR A 77 18.43 7.04 4.93
C THR A 77 17.25 7.47 5.81
N TYR A 78 16.07 6.90 5.58
CA TYR A 78 14.86 7.17 6.37
C TYR A 78 14.83 6.45 7.72
N GLN A 79 15.54 5.35 7.84
CA GLN A 79 15.49 4.45 9.01
C GLN A 79 15.60 5.15 10.37
N PRO A 80 16.47 6.16 10.60
CA PRO A 80 16.57 6.83 11.89
C PRO A 80 15.36 7.69 12.26
N TYR A 81 14.51 8.03 11.29
CA TYR A 81 13.45 9.05 11.42
C TYR A 81 12.05 8.48 11.25
N ALA A 82 11.91 7.36 10.53
CA ALA A 82 10.61 6.83 10.15
C ALA A 82 10.10 5.78 11.13
N ALA A 83 8.80 5.84 11.46
CA ALA A 83 8.09 4.76 12.14
C ALA A 83 7.71 3.63 11.17
N ALA A 84 7.45 3.97 9.91
CA ALA A 84 7.19 3.04 8.82
C ALA A 84 7.71 3.63 7.50
N ILE A 85 8.00 2.76 6.53
CA ILE A 85 8.42 3.14 5.18
C ILE A 85 7.31 2.80 4.20
N SER A 86 6.90 3.79 3.41
CA SER A 86 5.92 3.62 2.33
C SER A 86 6.63 3.42 1.00
N VAL A 87 6.17 2.45 0.20
CA VAL A 87 6.77 2.10 -1.09
C VAL A 87 5.71 2.06 -2.17
N LEU A 88 5.85 2.87 -3.21
CA LEU A 88 4.98 2.86 -4.38
C LEU A 88 5.26 1.63 -5.23
N THR A 89 4.21 0.85 -5.50
CA THR A 89 4.30 -0.37 -6.31
C THR A 89 3.52 -0.28 -7.63
N ASP A 90 2.71 0.74 -7.83
CA ASP A 90 2.03 0.96 -9.11
C ASP A 90 3.03 1.22 -10.24
N GLU A 91 3.02 0.34 -11.25
CA GLU A 91 4.01 0.37 -12.34
C GLU A 91 3.75 1.51 -13.33
N LYS A 92 2.49 1.66 -13.76
CA LYS A 92 2.13 2.56 -14.86
C LYS A 92 2.28 4.04 -14.51
N TYR A 93 1.79 4.44 -13.35
CA TYR A 93 1.68 5.85 -12.97
C TYR A 93 2.78 6.32 -12.01
N PHE A 94 3.40 5.39 -11.28
CA PHE A 94 4.42 5.71 -10.28
C PHE A 94 5.77 5.04 -10.57
N GLN A 95 5.88 4.28 -11.66
CA GLN A 95 7.06 3.49 -12.01
C GLN A 95 7.55 2.63 -10.85
N GLY A 96 6.58 2.10 -10.08
CA GLY A 96 6.81 1.22 -8.96
C GLY A 96 7.03 -0.23 -9.38
N ASP A 97 7.34 -1.07 -8.41
CA ASP A 97 7.47 -2.51 -8.59
C ASP A 97 7.27 -3.20 -7.24
N PHE A 98 6.59 -4.35 -7.21
CA PHE A 98 6.40 -5.14 -5.98
C PHE A 98 7.73 -5.63 -5.39
N THR A 99 8.75 -5.85 -6.22
CA THR A 99 10.08 -6.26 -5.74
C THR A 99 10.76 -5.19 -4.88
N TYR A 100 10.38 -3.92 -5.01
CA TYR A 100 10.87 -2.84 -4.15
C TYR A 100 10.48 -3.04 -2.69
N LEU A 101 9.33 -3.68 -2.41
CA LEU A 101 8.89 -4.00 -1.05
C LEU A 101 9.91 -4.87 -0.31
N GLN A 102 10.36 -5.95 -0.97
CA GLN A 102 11.36 -6.83 -0.39
C GLN A 102 12.70 -6.15 -0.21
N GLN A 103 13.15 -5.38 -1.21
CA GLN A 103 14.41 -4.63 -1.11
C GLN A 103 14.40 -3.67 0.08
N VAL A 104 13.28 -2.97 0.33
CA VAL A 104 13.12 -2.08 1.49
C VAL A 104 13.01 -2.89 2.78
N SER A 105 12.21 -3.95 2.80
CA SER A 105 12.04 -4.80 3.99
C SER A 105 13.36 -5.41 4.46
N ASP A 106 14.21 -5.83 3.53
CA ASP A 106 15.53 -6.39 3.85
C ASP A 106 16.52 -5.31 4.33
N ALA A 107 16.31 -4.05 3.97
CA ALA A 107 17.20 -2.94 4.28
C ALA A 107 16.92 -2.28 5.63
N VAL A 108 15.67 -2.38 6.16
CA VAL A 108 15.24 -1.69 7.37
C VAL A 108 14.49 -2.63 8.32
N HIS A 109 14.31 -2.21 9.58
CA HIS A 109 13.55 -2.98 10.57
C HIS A 109 12.11 -2.51 10.76
N GLN A 110 11.77 -1.32 10.25
CA GLN A 110 10.43 -0.77 10.34
C GLN A 110 9.44 -1.54 9.47
N PRO A 111 8.13 -1.49 9.80
CA PRO A 111 7.07 -1.97 8.93
C PRO A 111 7.09 -1.27 7.57
N VAL A 112 6.83 -2.03 6.51
CA VAL A 112 6.77 -1.54 5.13
C VAL A 112 5.32 -1.48 4.66
N LEU A 113 4.88 -0.29 4.26
CA LEU A 113 3.56 -0.03 3.69
C LEU A 113 3.63 -0.14 2.17
N CYS A 114 2.87 -1.07 1.60
CA CYS A 114 2.65 -1.13 0.15
C CYS A 114 1.64 -0.04 -0.25
N LYS A 115 2.09 0.94 -1.00
CA LYS A 115 1.25 2.02 -1.51
C LYS A 115 0.90 1.76 -2.96
N ASP A 116 -0.32 1.30 -3.19
CA ASP A 116 -0.90 0.97 -4.49
C ASP A 116 -2.42 1.19 -4.44
N PHE A 117 -3.09 1.04 -5.58
CA PHE A 117 -4.55 1.08 -5.69
C PHE A 117 -5.10 -0.34 -5.48
N PHE A 118 -5.44 -0.67 -4.24
CA PHE A 118 -5.96 -1.98 -3.87
C PHE A 118 -7.45 -2.07 -4.20
N ILE A 119 -7.81 -3.03 -5.06
CA ILE A 119 -9.18 -3.29 -5.52
C ILE A 119 -9.54 -4.79 -5.50
N ASP A 120 -8.58 -5.66 -5.16
CA ASP A 120 -8.72 -7.11 -5.22
C ASP A 120 -7.83 -7.76 -4.15
N GLU A 121 -8.33 -8.80 -3.49
CA GLU A 121 -7.58 -9.52 -2.46
C GLU A 121 -6.25 -10.12 -2.96
N TYR A 122 -6.18 -10.47 -4.24
CA TYR A 122 -4.95 -10.94 -4.87
C TYR A 122 -3.77 -9.99 -4.62
N GLN A 123 -4.02 -8.67 -4.70
CA GLN A 123 -2.98 -7.67 -4.47
C GLN A 123 -2.45 -7.70 -3.03
N ILE A 124 -3.31 -8.02 -2.05
CA ILE A 124 -2.92 -8.10 -0.64
C ILE A 124 -2.01 -9.30 -0.41
N TYR A 125 -2.36 -10.46 -0.95
CA TYR A 125 -1.50 -11.65 -0.91
C TYR A 125 -0.17 -11.40 -1.63
N LEU A 126 -0.20 -10.74 -2.80
CA LEU A 126 1.02 -10.41 -3.55
C LEU A 126 1.91 -9.42 -2.77
N ALA A 127 1.32 -8.38 -2.16
CA ALA A 127 2.06 -7.43 -1.33
C ALA A 127 2.71 -8.15 -0.13
N ARG A 128 1.98 -9.05 0.54
CA ARG A 128 2.56 -9.83 1.65
C ARG A 128 3.63 -10.82 1.17
N TYR A 129 3.43 -11.46 0.03
CA TYR A 129 4.44 -12.30 -0.59
C TYR A 129 5.77 -11.57 -0.82
N HIS A 130 5.70 -10.29 -1.19
CA HIS A 130 6.85 -9.39 -1.32
C HIS A 130 7.20 -8.66 -0.01
N GLN A 131 6.71 -9.12 1.15
CA GLN A 131 7.08 -8.70 2.49
C GLN A 131 6.52 -7.34 2.95
N ALA A 132 5.43 -6.84 2.35
CA ALA A 132 4.73 -5.70 2.93
C ALA A 132 4.07 -6.06 4.27
N ASP A 133 4.11 -5.14 5.23
CA ASP A 133 3.52 -5.27 6.57
C ASP A 133 2.23 -4.47 6.72
N ALA A 134 1.91 -3.64 5.74
CA ALA A 134 0.68 -2.85 5.68
C ALA A 134 0.30 -2.53 4.23
N ILE A 135 -0.96 -2.18 4.02
CA ILE A 135 -1.52 -1.75 2.74
C ILE A 135 -2.28 -0.43 2.87
N LEU A 136 -2.45 0.26 1.74
CA LEU A 136 -3.32 1.41 1.60
C LEU A 136 -4.71 0.97 1.10
N LEU A 137 -5.78 1.38 1.77
CA LEU A 137 -7.15 1.27 1.26
C LEU A 137 -7.77 2.67 1.14
N MET A 138 -8.28 3.01 -0.05
CA MET A 138 -8.83 4.33 -0.36
C MET A 138 -10.37 4.27 -0.37
N LEU A 139 -11.04 5.05 0.47
CA LEU A 139 -12.51 5.11 0.48
C LEU A 139 -13.09 5.81 -0.74
N SER A 140 -12.29 6.62 -1.45
CA SER A 140 -12.64 7.18 -2.76
C SER A 140 -12.68 6.14 -3.89
N VAL A 141 -12.13 4.94 -3.68
CA VAL A 141 -12.05 3.84 -4.66
C VAL A 141 -12.99 2.70 -4.28
N LEU A 142 -13.15 2.42 -2.99
CA LEU A 142 -13.84 1.25 -2.44
C LEU A 142 -15.17 1.66 -1.83
N ASP A 143 -16.22 0.87 -2.05
CA ASP A 143 -17.41 0.91 -1.21
C ASP A 143 -17.14 0.21 0.15
N ASP A 144 -18.10 0.30 1.06
CA ASP A 144 -17.93 -0.21 2.43
C ASP A 144 -17.76 -1.73 2.46
N GLU A 145 -18.48 -2.48 1.62
CA GLU A 145 -18.37 -3.94 1.54
C GLU A 145 -17.00 -4.38 1.03
N GLN A 146 -16.51 -3.73 -0.02
CA GLN A 146 -15.18 -3.98 -0.57
C GLN A 146 -14.10 -3.64 0.45
N TYR A 147 -14.22 -2.51 1.13
CA TYR A 147 -13.28 -2.11 2.18
C TYR A 147 -13.21 -3.16 3.30
N ILE A 148 -14.38 -3.59 3.83
CA ILE A 148 -14.47 -4.59 4.89
C ILE A 148 -13.80 -5.90 4.46
N ALA A 149 -14.10 -6.37 3.25
CA ALA A 149 -13.54 -7.61 2.73
C ALA A 149 -12.01 -7.54 2.60
N LEU A 150 -11.48 -6.46 2.01
CA LEU A 150 -10.03 -6.29 1.82
C LEU A 150 -9.31 -6.08 3.15
N ALA A 151 -9.87 -5.28 4.07
CA ALA A 151 -9.30 -5.09 5.40
C ALA A 151 -9.25 -6.40 6.19
N ALA A 152 -10.27 -7.26 6.08
CA ALA A 152 -10.28 -8.57 6.72
C ALA A 152 -9.14 -9.46 6.22
N VAL A 153 -8.88 -9.51 4.92
CA VAL A 153 -7.75 -10.27 4.35
C VAL A 153 -6.42 -9.74 4.89
N ALA A 154 -6.23 -8.41 4.90
CA ALA A 154 -5.01 -7.81 5.45
C ALA A 154 -4.81 -8.20 6.91
N HIS A 155 -5.84 -8.09 7.74
CA HIS A 155 -5.77 -8.43 9.17
C HIS A 155 -5.53 -9.93 9.42
N GLN A 156 -6.07 -10.83 8.59
CA GLN A 156 -5.77 -12.27 8.65
C GLN A 156 -4.28 -12.56 8.40
N LEU A 157 -3.61 -11.71 7.61
CA LEU A 157 -2.19 -11.77 7.35
C LEU A 157 -1.35 -10.93 8.33
N ASN A 158 -1.94 -10.46 9.43
CA ASN A 158 -1.32 -9.54 10.40
C ASN A 158 -0.76 -8.25 9.78
N MET A 159 -1.32 -7.82 8.65
CA MET A 159 -0.98 -6.56 8.02
C MET A 159 -1.83 -5.42 8.59
N GLY A 160 -1.23 -4.24 8.72
CA GLY A 160 -1.98 -3.03 9.01
C GLY A 160 -2.66 -2.45 7.77
N VAL A 161 -3.64 -1.57 8.00
CA VAL A 161 -4.36 -0.83 6.96
C VAL A 161 -4.23 0.66 7.24
N LEU A 162 -3.67 1.40 6.29
CA LEU A 162 -3.80 2.86 6.22
C LEU A 162 -5.04 3.16 5.37
N THR A 163 -6.05 3.77 5.98
CA THR A 163 -7.29 4.16 5.29
C THR A 163 -7.17 5.60 4.82
N GLU A 164 -7.19 5.81 3.51
CA GLU A 164 -7.11 7.15 2.92
C GLU A 164 -8.50 7.72 2.66
N VAL A 165 -8.69 8.98 3.04
CA VAL A 165 -9.93 9.76 2.88
C VAL A 165 -9.62 11.09 2.21
N ILE A 166 -10.59 11.63 1.45
CA ILE A 166 -10.47 12.93 0.75
C ILE A 166 -11.66 13.86 1.01
N SER A 167 -12.60 13.46 1.87
CA SER A 167 -13.79 14.25 2.19
C SER A 167 -14.31 13.94 3.59
N ASP A 168 -15.09 14.88 4.15
CA ASP A 168 -15.77 14.68 5.45
C ASP A 168 -16.72 13.48 5.44
N GLU A 169 -17.34 13.17 4.29
CA GLU A 169 -18.18 11.98 4.14
C GLU A 169 -17.35 10.70 4.28
N GLU A 170 -16.16 10.66 3.67
CA GLU A 170 -15.26 9.52 3.79
C GLU A 170 -14.67 9.41 5.21
N VAL A 171 -14.42 10.51 5.90
CA VAL A 171 -14.06 10.49 7.33
C VAL A 171 -15.17 9.84 8.16
N ALA A 172 -16.43 10.21 7.93
CA ALA A 172 -17.57 9.58 8.63
C ALA A 172 -17.68 8.08 8.32
N ARG A 173 -17.41 7.67 7.08
CA ARG A 173 -17.35 6.24 6.70
C ARG A 173 -16.20 5.54 7.41
N ALA A 174 -15.00 6.12 7.45
CA ALA A 174 -13.84 5.55 8.12
C ALA A 174 -14.10 5.29 9.62
N ILE A 175 -14.82 6.20 10.28
CA ILE A 175 -15.23 6.04 11.69
C ILE A 175 -16.19 4.84 11.83
N LYS A 176 -17.23 4.75 10.99
CA LYS A 176 -18.19 3.61 11.01
C LYS A 176 -17.50 2.28 10.74
N LEU A 177 -16.49 2.27 9.86
CA LEU A 177 -15.73 1.10 9.49
C LEU A 177 -14.65 0.72 10.52
N ASN A 178 -14.53 1.47 11.62
CA ASN A 178 -13.52 1.29 12.67
C ASN A 178 -12.10 1.31 12.12
N ALA A 179 -11.81 2.17 11.14
CA ALA A 179 -10.46 2.35 10.62
C ALA A 179 -9.52 2.82 11.75
N ARG A 180 -8.40 2.11 11.93
CA ARG A 180 -7.47 2.39 13.03
C ARG A 180 -6.47 3.49 12.71
N VAL A 181 -6.07 3.59 11.45
CA VAL A 181 -5.18 4.62 10.94
C VAL A 181 -5.84 5.27 9.74
N VAL A 182 -6.05 6.57 9.81
CA VAL A 182 -6.70 7.35 8.75
C VAL A 182 -5.72 8.41 8.26
N GLY A 183 -5.55 8.49 6.95
CA GLY A 183 -4.75 9.51 6.28
C GLY A 183 -5.65 10.43 5.44
N ASP A 184 -5.37 11.74 5.50
CA ASP A 184 -5.97 12.76 4.64
C ASP A 184 -5.00 13.06 3.48
N GLN A 185 -5.54 13.28 2.26
CA GLN A 185 -4.78 13.55 1.05
C GLN A 185 -5.03 14.96 0.51
#